data_00ffa2ee0f30e58418ea5e83f00c44d9
#
_entry.id   00ffa2ee0f30e58418ea5e83f00c44d9
#
_cell.length_a   1.000
_cell.length_b   1.000
_cell.length_c   1.000
_cell.angle_alpha   90.00
_cell.angle_beta   90.00
_cell.angle_gamma   90.00
#
_symmetry.space_group_name_H-M   'P 1'
#
loop_
_entity.id
_entity.type
_entity.pdbx_description
1 polymer ?
#
loop_
_entity_poly.entity_id
_entity_poly.type
_entity_poly.pdbx_seq_one_letter_code
_entity_poly.pdbx_strand_id
1 'polypeptide(L)'
;MRTYDPGWQPPHCPNPNCKHHNVLDGPWPWRRHGFFRRRMPPYRIQRFTCKDCRISFSTQTFDTTYWLKRPDVQRKLFTKVVGGMANRQIAMDLEVSPTTVDNQLSRLGRHCLLFQRKQMERAGPARELAFDGFESFEISQYYPFEFQIAVEPDTSFFTHFTDSELRRKGKMTDYQKKRRAELEEQHGRADRRAVYKGVDELLRTALEGAANVKLRSD
;
A
#
# COMPACT_ATOMS: atom_id res chain seq x y z
N MET A 1 -13.73 0.19 -13.94
CA MET A 1 -12.96 0.75 -15.06
C MET A 1 -13.60 2.07 -15.45
N ARG A 2 -12.93 3.20 -15.28
CA ARG A 2 -13.52 4.51 -15.60
C ARG A 2 -13.63 4.64 -17.12
N THR A 3 -14.86 4.71 -17.62
CA THR A 3 -15.15 5.17 -18.97
C THR A 3 -14.76 6.65 -19.09
N TYR A 4 -14.57 7.13 -20.31
CA TYR A 4 -14.37 8.56 -20.56
C TYR A 4 -15.52 9.36 -19.93
N ASP A 5 -15.17 10.22 -18.98
CA ASP A 5 -16.10 11.16 -18.34
C ASP A 5 -15.83 12.57 -18.91
N PRO A 6 -16.76 13.12 -19.70
CA PRO A 6 -16.58 14.47 -20.25
C PRO A 6 -16.58 15.57 -19.18
N GLY A 7 -17.15 15.30 -18.02
CA GLY A 7 -17.17 16.21 -16.86
C GLY A 7 -15.92 16.17 -16.00
N TRP A 8 -15.05 15.17 -16.17
CA TRP A 8 -13.85 15.05 -15.36
C TRP A 8 -12.88 16.22 -15.56
N GLN A 9 -12.43 16.79 -14.45
CA GLN A 9 -11.45 17.87 -14.42
C GLN A 9 -10.21 17.44 -13.64
N PRO A 10 -9.00 17.83 -14.09
CA PRO A 10 -7.78 17.50 -13.36
C PRO A 10 -7.72 18.27 -12.03
N PRO A 11 -7.44 17.56 -10.91
CA PRO A 11 -7.45 18.19 -9.58
C PRO A 11 -6.33 19.21 -9.39
N HIS A 12 -5.16 18.97 -9.98
CA HIS A 12 -3.98 19.84 -9.88
C HIS A 12 -3.01 19.57 -11.04
N CYS A 13 -1.96 20.37 -11.15
CA CYS A 13 -0.86 20.10 -12.08
C CYS A 13 0.02 18.95 -11.55
N PRO A 14 0.33 17.91 -12.34
CA PRO A 14 1.17 16.81 -11.87
C PRO A 14 2.66 17.16 -11.75
N ASN A 15 3.10 18.33 -12.23
CA ASN A 15 4.47 18.79 -12.07
C ASN A 15 4.71 19.35 -10.67
N PRO A 16 5.56 18.73 -9.82
CA PRO A 16 5.80 19.19 -8.46
C PRO A 16 6.42 20.60 -8.37
N ASN A 17 7.10 21.03 -9.44
CA ASN A 17 7.71 22.37 -9.51
C ASN A 17 6.75 23.44 -10.05
N CYS A 18 5.49 23.11 -10.30
CA CYS A 18 4.49 24.07 -10.77
C CYS A 18 3.70 24.66 -9.61
N LYS A 19 3.47 25.96 -9.61
CA LYS A 19 2.64 26.65 -8.60
C LYS A 19 1.23 26.07 -8.45
N HIS A 20 0.74 25.35 -9.47
CA HIS A 20 -0.56 24.66 -9.45
C HIS A 20 -0.49 23.20 -9.03
N HIS A 21 0.64 22.74 -8.46
CA HIS A 21 0.76 21.36 -7.95
C HIS A 21 0.00 21.18 -6.64
N ASN A 22 0.10 22.14 -5.74
CA ASN A 22 -0.49 22.12 -4.40
C ASN A 22 -1.79 22.94 -4.31
N VAL A 23 -2.56 23.05 -5.40
CA VAL A 23 -3.86 23.71 -5.36
C VAL A 23 -4.84 22.78 -4.62
N LEU A 24 -5.18 23.16 -3.40
CA LEU A 24 -6.26 22.56 -2.64
C LEU A 24 -7.57 23.23 -3.08
N ASP A 25 -8.44 22.47 -3.75
CA ASP A 25 -9.83 22.84 -4.10
C ASP A 25 -10.03 24.23 -4.73
N GLY A 26 -9.55 24.42 -5.94
CA GLY A 26 -9.82 25.63 -6.71
C GLY A 26 -9.60 25.49 -8.21
N PRO A 27 -10.18 26.36 -9.03
CA PRO A 27 -9.94 26.38 -10.45
C PRO A 27 -8.48 26.76 -10.73
N TRP A 28 -7.83 25.98 -11.59
CA TRP A 28 -6.47 26.26 -12.05
C TRP A 28 -6.38 26.22 -13.57
N PRO A 29 -5.41 26.90 -14.21
CA PRO A 29 -5.39 27.08 -15.67
C PRO A 29 -4.87 25.83 -16.40
N TRP A 30 -5.74 25.06 -16.95
CA TRP A 30 -5.46 23.94 -17.84
C TRP A 30 -6.29 24.03 -19.13
N ARG A 31 -5.93 23.21 -20.12
CA ARG A 31 -6.72 23.03 -21.34
C ARG A 31 -6.74 21.57 -21.78
N ARG A 32 -7.81 21.16 -22.46
CA ARG A 32 -7.85 19.87 -23.15
C ARG A 32 -6.87 19.86 -24.31
N HIS A 33 -6.17 18.75 -24.51
CA HIS A 33 -5.14 18.58 -25.52
C HIS A 33 -5.32 17.29 -26.32
N GLY A 34 -6.52 17.09 -26.89
CA GLY A 34 -6.86 15.93 -27.69
C GLY A 34 -6.87 14.63 -26.88
N PHE A 35 -6.72 13.52 -27.59
CA PHE A 35 -6.80 12.17 -27.04
C PHE A 35 -5.62 11.34 -27.56
N PHE A 36 -5.31 10.26 -26.82
CA PHE A 36 -4.54 9.16 -27.41
C PHE A 36 -5.34 7.85 -27.30
N ARG A 37 -5.04 6.93 -28.22
CA ARG A 37 -5.63 5.59 -28.23
C ARG A 37 -4.71 4.59 -27.57
N ARG A 38 -5.29 3.59 -26.91
CA ARG A 38 -4.56 2.44 -26.34
C ARG A 38 -5.25 1.14 -26.71
N ARG A 39 -4.53 0.03 -26.61
CA ARG A 39 -5.04 -1.30 -26.96
C ARG A 39 -6.00 -1.89 -25.93
N MET A 40 -5.99 -1.40 -24.71
CA MET A 40 -6.81 -1.88 -23.58
C MET A 40 -7.79 -0.80 -23.13
N PRO A 41 -8.95 -1.17 -22.59
CA PRO A 41 -9.90 -0.21 -22.04
C PRO A 41 -9.30 0.66 -20.91
N PRO A 42 -9.73 1.92 -20.81
CA PRO A 42 -10.51 2.66 -21.78
C PRO A 42 -9.66 2.94 -23.03
N TYR A 43 -10.20 2.59 -24.20
CA TYR A 43 -9.44 2.66 -25.48
C TYR A 43 -9.07 4.08 -25.91
N ARG A 44 -9.70 5.09 -25.32
CA ARG A 44 -9.52 6.52 -25.61
C ARG A 44 -9.28 7.29 -24.32
N ILE A 45 -8.14 7.97 -24.22
CA ILE A 45 -7.69 8.70 -23.05
C ILE A 45 -7.60 10.19 -23.35
N GLN A 46 -8.31 11.01 -22.59
CA GLN A 46 -8.22 12.47 -22.69
C GLN A 46 -6.89 12.96 -22.18
N ARG A 47 -6.23 13.81 -22.96
CA ARG A 47 -5.03 14.55 -22.57
C ARG A 47 -5.38 15.97 -22.17
N PHE A 48 -4.50 16.52 -21.34
CA PHE A 48 -4.56 17.89 -20.85
C PHE A 48 -3.17 18.51 -20.91
N THR A 49 -3.13 19.85 -20.86
CA THR A 49 -1.90 20.61 -20.75
C THR A 49 -2.10 21.71 -19.72
N CYS A 50 -1.15 21.86 -18.79
CA CYS A 50 -1.06 23.01 -17.92
C CYS A 50 -0.74 24.27 -18.75
N LYS A 51 -1.46 25.37 -18.53
CA LYS A 51 -1.22 26.60 -19.28
C LYS A 51 0.05 27.31 -18.86
N ASP A 52 0.52 27.11 -17.62
CA ASP A 52 1.73 27.75 -17.10
C ASP A 52 2.99 26.95 -17.41
N CYS A 53 3.17 25.76 -16.83
CA CYS A 53 4.39 24.98 -17.01
C CYS A 53 4.38 24.13 -18.30
N ARG A 54 3.29 24.13 -19.06
CA ARG A 54 3.08 23.43 -20.34
C ARG A 54 3.25 21.91 -20.29
N ILE A 55 3.35 21.31 -19.11
CA ILE A 55 3.39 19.85 -19.00
C ILE A 55 2.10 19.24 -19.57
N SER A 56 2.28 18.15 -20.33
CA SER A 56 1.17 17.36 -20.88
C SER A 56 0.92 16.16 -19.99
N PHE A 57 -0.33 15.89 -19.64
CA PHE A 57 -0.76 14.79 -18.80
C PHE A 57 -2.12 14.27 -19.25
N SER A 58 -2.66 13.27 -18.59
CA SER A 58 -3.94 12.67 -18.97
C SER A 58 -4.77 12.28 -17.75
N THR A 59 -6.02 11.86 -17.96
CA THR A 59 -6.87 11.30 -16.91
C THR A 59 -6.19 10.15 -16.17
N GLN A 60 -5.34 9.39 -16.86
CA GLN A 60 -4.61 8.26 -16.24
C GLN A 60 -3.51 8.69 -15.26
N THR A 61 -2.98 9.91 -15.39
CA THR A 61 -1.96 10.43 -14.49
C THR A 61 -2.41 10.42 -13.02
N PHE A 62 -3.72 10.54 -12.80
CA PHE A 62 -4.36 10.55 -11.48
C PHE A 62 -5.10 9.23 -11.15
N ASP A 63 -4.80 8.16 -11.90
CA ASP A 63 -5.39 6.85 -11.71
C ASP A 63 -4.36 5.86 -11.14
N THR A 64 -4.82 4.92 -10.31
CA THR A 64 -3.97 3.85 -9.77
C THR A 64 -3.36 2.96 -10.86
N THR A 65 -3.97 2.97 -12.06
CA THR A 65 -3.51 2.23 -13.24
C THR A 65 -2.53 3.01 -14.13
N TYR A 66 -2.02 4.15 -13.68
CA TYR A 66 -1.05 4.95 -14.43
C TYR A 66 0.16 4.13 -14.85
N TRP A 67 0.57 4.25 -16.13
CA TRP A 67 1.68 3.49 -16.75
C TRP A 67 1.49 1.97 -16.82
N LEU A 68 0.35 1.41 -16.45
CA LEU A 68 0.14 -0.03 -16.57
C LEU A 68 -0.21 -0.43 -18.02
N LYS A 69 0.52 -1.43 -18.54
CA LYS A 69 0.20 -2.06 -19.83
C LYS A 69 -1.08 -2.91 -19.74
N ARG A 70 -1.31 -3.55 -18.59
CA ARG A 70 -2.45 -4.42 -18.28
C ARG A 70 -3.22 -3.88 -17.05
N PRO A 71 -3.96 -2.75 -17.17
CA PRO A 71 -4.72 -2.17 -16.06
C PRO A 71 -5.90 -3.04 -15.61
N ASP A 72 -6.37 -3.94 -16.48
CA ASP A 72 -7.42 -4.93 -16.21
C ASP A 72 -7.03 -5.91 -15.11
N VAL A 73 -5.75 -6.20 -14.96
CA VAL A 73 -5.21 -7.12 -13.97
C VAL A 73 -5.42 -6.62 -12.53
N GLN A 74 -5.27 -5.31 -12.27
CA GLN A 74 -5.24 -4.77 -10.92
C GLN A 74 -6.51 -5.08 -10.11
N ARG A 75 -7.70 -4.90 -10.69
CA ARG A 75 -8.96 -5.19 -10.00
C ARG A 75 -9.11 -6.68 -9.70
N LYS A 76 -8.79 -7.52 -10.68
CA LYS A 76 -8.86 -8.98 -10.54
C LYS A 76 -7.86 -9.49 -9.50
N LEU A 77 -6.65 -8.91 -9.51
CA LEU A 77 -5.61 -9.18 -8.54
C LEU A 77 -6.09 -8.91 -7.12
N PHE A 78 -6.65 -7.73 -6.85
CA PHE A 78 -7.17 -7.36 -5.54
C PHE A 78 -8.15 -8.41 -5.01
N THR A 79 -9.15 -8.78 -5.79
CA THR A 79 -10.16 -9.78 -5.39
C THR A 79 -9.54 -11.13 -5.06
N LYS A 80 -8.54 -11.57 -5.84
CA LYS A 80 -7.88 -12.87 -5.64
C LYS A 80 -6.98 -12.88 -4.39
N VAL A 81 -6.27 -11.79 -4.14
CA VAL A 81 -5.43 -11.63 -2.94
C VAL A 81 -6.28 -11.63 -1.68
N VAL A 82 -7.36 -10.86 -1.66
CA VAL A 82 -8.32 -10.85 -0.53
C VAL A 82 -8.94 -12.23 -0.32
N GLY A 83 -9.14 -12.99 -1.40
CA GLY A 83 -9.60 -14.38 -1.34
C GLY A 83 -8.52 -15.40 -0.93
N GLY A 84 -7.29 -14.95 -0.57
CA GLY A 84 -6.20 -15.82 -0.10
C GLY A 84 -5.50 -16.64 -1.19
N MET A 85 -5.65 -16.29 -2.47
CA MET A 85 -5.00 -17.01 -3.57
C MET A 85 -3.49 -16.70 -3.61
N ALA A 86 -2.66 -17.72 -3.72
CA ALA A 86 -1.21 -17.56 -3.81
C ALA A 86 -0.76 -16.86 -5.12
N ASN A 87 0.30 -16.05 -5.08
CA ASN A 87 0.78 -15.24 -6.21
C ASN A 87 1.02 -16.03 -7.49
N ARG A 88 1.55 -17.25 -7.40
CA ARG A 88 1.77 -18.13 -8.56
C ARG A 88 0.45 -18.58 -9.19
N GLN A 89 -0.55 -18.89 -8.38
CA GLN A 89 -1.89 -19.27 -8.87
C GLN A 89 -2.58 -18.08 -9.52
N ILE A 90 -2.43 -16.88 -8.93
CA ILE A 90 -2.94 -15.63 -9.51
C ILE A 90 -2.28 -15.39 -10.88
N ALA A 91 -0.97 -15.57 -10.98
CA ALA A 91 -0.25 -15.41 -12.24
C ALA A 91 -0.76 -16.34 -13.33
N MET A 92 -1.00 -17.60 -12.99
CA MET A 92 -1.57 -18.59 -13.91
C MET A 92 -3.00 -18.22 -14.36
N ASP A 93 -3.87 -17.87 -13.41
CA ASP A 93 -5.27 -17.56 -13.70
C ASP A 93 -5.42 -16.25 -14.52
N LEU A 94 -4.55 -15.29 -14.30
CA LEU A 94 -4.58 -14.00 -15.03
C LEU A 94 -3.71 -14.00 -16.31
N GLU A 95 -3.07 -15.12 -16.61
CA GLU A 95 -2.17 -15.28 -17.77
C GLU A 95 -1.09 -14.19 -17.82
N VAL A 96 -0.44 -13.97 -16.68
CA VAL A 96 0.68 -13.02 -16.54
C VAL A 96 1.86 -13.67 -15.85
N SER A 97 3.04 -13.04 -15.91
CA SER A 97 4.20 -13.57 -15.18
C SER A 97 4.03 -13.36 -13.66
N PRO A 98 4.61 -14.25 -12.81
CA PRO A 98 4.65 -14.04 -11.36
C PRO A 98 5.22 -12.67 -10.97
N THR A 99 6.29 -12.24 -11.62
CA THR A 99 6.88 -10.91 -11.41
C THR A 99 5.88 -9.77 -11.70
N THR A 100 4.95 -9.96 -12.66
CA THR A 100 3.89 -8.98 -12.90
C THR A 100 2.94 -8.91 -11.71
N VAL A 101 2.59 -10.05 -11.11
CA VAL A 101 1.76 -10.11 -9.91
C VAL A 101 2.45 -9.39 -8.76
N ASP A 102 3.72 -9.70 -8.48
CA ASP A 102 4.49 -9.09 -7.37
C ASP A 102 4.62 -7.58 -7.54
N ASN A 103 4.94 -7.10 -8.74
CA ASN A 103 5.02 -5.67 -9.04
C ASN A 103 3.66 -4.95 -8.88
N GLN A 104 2.57 -5.60 -9.29
CA GLN A 104 1.22 -5.05 -9.14
C GLN A 104 0.77 -5.05 -7.67
N LEU A 105 1.12 -6.07 -6.88
CA LEU A 105 0.87 -6.13 -5.44
C LEU A 105 1.61 -5.03 -4.70
N SER A 106 2.91 -4.88 -4.96
CA SER A 106 3.72 -3.81 -4.36
C SER A 106 3.15 -2.41 -4.67
N ARG A 107 2.65 -2.23 -5.89
CA ARG A 107 1.99 -0.98 -6.27
C ARG A 107 0.66 -0.79 -5.55
N LEU A 108 -0.16 -1.84 -5.48
CA LEU A 108 -1.44 -1.82 -4.77
C LEU A 108 -1.23 -1.52 -3.29
N GLY A 109 -0.25 -2.17 -2.64
CA GLY A 109 0.11 -1.92 -1.26
C GLY A 109 0.44 -0.44 -0.98
N ARG A 110 1.26 0.18 -1.82
CA ARG A 110 1.55 1.63 -1.70
C ARG A 110 0.28 2.50 -1.81
N HIS A 111 -0.63 2.16 -2.71
CA HIS A 111 -1.91 2.89 -2.82
C HIS A 111 -2.80 2.67 -1.60
N CYS A 112 -2.82 1.46 -1.04
CA CYS A 112 -3.55 1.16 0.19
C CYS A 112 -3.02 1.97 1.38
N LEU A 113 -1.70 2.07 1.54
CA LEU A 113 -1.07 2.89 2.59
C LEU A 113 -1.43 4.38 2.46
N LEU A 114 -1.37 4.93 1.25
CA LEU A 114 -1.77 6.32 1.00
C LEU A 114 -3.26 6.55 1.27
N PHE A 115 -4.10 5.60 0.88
CA PHE A 115 -5.53 5.64 1.16
C PHE A 115 -5.80 5.60 2.66
N GLN A 116 -5.15 4.67 3.38
CA GLN A 116 -5.27 4.51 4.83
C GLN A 116 -4.90 5.81 5.56
N ARG A 117 -3.75 6.39 5.24
CA ARG A 117 -3.31 7.66 5.82
C ARG A 117 -4.38 8.76 5.64
N LYS A 118 -4.94 8.89 4.43
CA LYS A 118 -6.00 9.86 4.17
C LYS A 118 -7.29 9.57 4.95
N GLN A 119 -7.62 8.30 5.21
CA GLN A 119 -8.77 7.96 6.05
C GLN A 119 -8.51 8.29 7.53
N MET A 120 -7.29 8.05 8.03
CA MET A 120 -6.91 8.45 9.40
C MET A 120 -7.02 9.97 9.60
N GLU A 121 -6.51 10.77 8.67
CA GLU A 121 -6.64 12.24 8.70
C GLU A 121 -8.11 12.69 8.79
N ARG A 122 -9.03 11.95 8.15
CA ARG A 122 -10.48 12.24 8.16
C ARG A 122 -11.21 11.75 9.40
N ALA A 123 -10.80 10.60 9.92
CA ALA A 123 -11.41 10.00 11.10
C ALA A 123 -11.08 10.78 12.38
N GLY A 124 -9.93 11.48 12.39
CA GLY A 124 -9.43 12.16 13.59
C GLY A 124 -8.83 11.16 14.60
N PRO A 125 -8.49 11.65 15.81
CA PRO A 125 -7.83 10.85 16.83
C PRO A 125 -8.76 9.76 17.38
N ALA A 126 -8.21 8.55 17.57
CA ALA A 126 -8.93 7.42 18.16
C ALA A 126 -9.32 7.71 19.63
N ARG A 127 -10.47 7.22 20.06
CA ARG A 127 -10.95 7.27 21.47
C ARG A 127 -10.64 5.98 22.21
N GLU A 128 -10.71 4.88 21.51
CA GLU A 128 -10.38 3.55 22.01
C GLU A 128 -9.58 2.81 20.94
N LEU A 129 -8.57 2.05 21.36
CA LEU A 129 -7.70 1.30 20.47
C LEU A 129 -7.52 -0.11 21.01
N ALA A 130 -7.83 -1.10 20.21
CA ALA A 130 -7.43 -2.48 20.44
C ALA A 130 -6.27 -2.81 19.53
N PHE A 131 -5.27 -3.50 20.06
CA PHE A 131 -4.14 -3.97 19.25
C PHE A 131 -3.77 -5.40 19.64
N ASP A 132 -3.35 -6.14 18.62
CA ASP A 132 -2.94 -7.53 18.76
C ASP A 132 -1.86 -7.85 17.72
N GLY A 133 -1.06 -8.88 17.97
CA GLY A 133 -0.01 -9.35 17.10
C GLY A 133 -0.21 -10.80 16.68
N PHE A 134 0.21 -11.11 15.45
CA PHE A 134 0.29 -12.49 15.00
C PHE A 134 1.64 -12.81 14.39
N GLU A 135 2.20 -13.96 14.76
CA GLU A 135 3.46 -14.45 14.22
C GLU A 135 3.25 -15.19 12.90
N SER A 136 4.14 -14.97 11.96
CA SER A 136 4.20 -15.67 10.68
C SER A 136 5.67 -15.84 10.27
N PHE A 137 5.93 -16.24 9.03
CA PHE A 137 7.28 -16.29 8.48
C PHE A 137 7.28 -15.93 6.99
N GLU A 138 8.32 -15.22 6.59
CA GLU A 138 8.59 -14.88 5.21
C GLU A 138 9.47 -15.97 4.57
N ILE A 139 9.13 -16.44 3.37
CA ILE A 139 9.88 -17.43 2.61
C ILE A 139 10.02 -18.77 3.34
N SER A 140 10.53 -18.79 4.58
CA SER A 140 10.77 -20.00 5.35
C SER A 140 10.75 -19.75 6.87
N GLN A 141 10.69 -20.86 7.64
CA GLN A 141 10.72 -20.85 9.10
C GLN A 141 11.95 -20.14 9.73
N TYR A 142 12.95 -19.77 8.93
CA TYR A 142 14.14 -19.07 9.41
C TYR A 142 13.99 -17.56 9.44
N TYR A 143 12.93 -17.03 8.82
CA TYR A 143 12.60 -15.62 8.77
C TYR A 143 11.21 -15.38 9.41
N PRO A 144 11.07 -15.68 10.72
CA PRO A 144 9.82 -15.37 11.40
C PRO A 144 9.68 -13.87 11.57
N PHE A 145 8.46 -13.40 11.50
CA PHE A 145 8.11 -12.02 11.78
C PHE A 145 6.75 -11.96 12.49
N GLU A 146 6.50 -10.84 13.12
CA GLU A 146 5.24 -10.54 13.79
C GLU A 146 4.63 -9.31 13.15
N PHE A 147 3.37 -9.42 12.75
CA PHE A 147 2.52 -8.29 12.42
C PHE A 147 1.77 -7.85 13.66
N GLN A 148 1.78 -6.56 13.93
CA GLN A 148 0.99 -5.92 14.95
C GLN A 148 -0.02 -5.02 14.27
N ILE A 149 -1.29 -5.12 14.67
CA ILE A 149 -2.40 -4.41 14.06
C ILE A 149 -3.15 -3.66 15.14
N ALA A 150 -3.49 -2.41 14.88
CA ALA A 150 -4.31 -1.58 15.75
C ALA A 150 -5.63 -1.23 15.05
N VAL A 151 -6.73 -1.39 15.76
CA VAL A 151 -8.08 -1.09 15.29
C VAL A 151 -8.88 -0.32 16.33
N GLU A 152 -9.80 0.50 15.90
CA GLU A 152 -10.82 1.09 16.77
C GLU A 152 -11.96 0.08 16.95
N PRO A 153 -12.24 -0.42 18.17
CA PRO A 153 -13.13 -1.56 18.39
C PRO A 153 -14.57 -1.32 17.93
N ASP A 154 -15.10 -0.12 18.18
CA ASP A 154 -16.51 0.20 17.90
C ASP A 154 -16.82 0.25 16.40
N THR A 155 -15.88 0.71 15.60
CA THR A 155 -16.05 0.90 14.16
C THR A 155 -15.36 -0.17 13.32
N SER A 156 -14.48 -0.97 13.95
CA SER A 156 -13.53 -1.86 13.26
C SER A 156 -12.63 -1.11 12.30
N PHE A 157 -12.42 0.20 12.54
CA PHE A 157 -11.55 1.01 11.70
C PHE A 157 -10.10 0.61 11.93
N PHE A 158 -9.45 0.20 10.87
CA PHE A 158 -8.04 -0.16 10.86
C PHE A 158 -7.20 1.12 10.93
N THR A 159 -6.50 1.34 12.05
CA THR A 159 -5.72 2.55 12.27
C THR A 159 -4.29 2.44 11.75
N HIS A 160 -3.56 1.43 12.19
CA HIS A 160 -2.17 1.25 11.79
C HIS A 160 -1.73 -0.20 11.92
N PHE A 161 -0.61 -0.53 11.30
CA PHE A 161 0.10 -1.79 11.51
C PHE A 161 1.60 -1.57 11.46
N THR A 162 2.33 -2.47 12.12
CA THR A 162 3.79 -2.57 12.01
C THR A 162 4.19 -4.03 11.83
N ASP A 163 5.36 -4.26 11.31
CA ASP A 163 5.98 -5.58 11.22
C ASP A 163 7.32 -5.58 11.94
N SER A 164 7.65 -6.71 12.54
CA SER A 164 8.85 -6.89 13.34
C SER A 164 9.51 -8.22 13.02
N GLU A 165 10.76 -8.19 12.58
CA GLU A 165 11.54 -9.40 12.39
C GLU A 165 11.77 -10.12 13.74
N LEU A 166 11.49 -11.41 13.76
CA LEU A 166 11.66 -12.24 14.94
C LEU A 166 12.90 -13.13 14.84
N ARG A 167 13.39 -13.53 15.99
CA ARG A 167 14.35 -14.63 16.09
C ARG A 167 13.59 -15.95 16.10
N ARG A 168 14.03 -16.90 15.27
CA ARG A 168 13.45 -18.24 15.32
C ARG A 168 13.55 -18.85 16.71
N LYS A 169 12.41 -19.22 17.26
CA LYS A 169 12.22 -19.88 18.56
C LYS A 169 11.95 -21.40 18.38
N GLY A 170 11.91 -22.11 19.48
CA GLY A 170 11.50 -23.51 19.54
C GLY A 170 12.63 -24.52 19.32
N LYS A 171 12.26 -25.81 19.41
CA LYS A 171 13.21 -26.93 19.21
C LYS A 171 13.68 -26.97 17.76
N MET A 172 14.98 -27.17 17.58
CA MET A 172 15.62 -27.26 16.26
C MET A 172 16.54 -28.46 16.22
N THR A 173 16.54 -29.16 15.08
CA THR A 173 17.55 -30.17 14.78
C THR A 173 18.94 -29.51 14.57
N ASP A 174 20.01 -30.29 14.63
CA ASP A 174 21.36 -29.74 14.44
C ASP A 174 21.55 -29.16 13.03
N TYR A 175 20.95 -29.78 12.03
CA TYR A 175 20.89 -29.23 10.67
C TYR A 175 20.22 -27.83 10.66
N GLN A 176 19.08 -27.70 11.31
CA GLN A 176 18.36 -26.43 11.37
C GLN A 176 19.15 -25.35 12.12
N LYS A 177 19.85 -25.71 13.21
CA LYS A 177 20.73 -24.79 13.94
C LYS A 177 21.87 -24.29 13.06
N LYS A 178 22.55 -25.22 12.34
CA LYS A 178 23.62 -24.89 11.41
C LYS A 178 23.11 -23.94 10.30
N ARG A 179 22.00 -24.30 9.66
CA ARG A 179 21.42 -23.48 8.59
C ARG A 179 21.01 -22.10 9.07
N ARG A 180 20.45 -21.99 10.30
CA ARG A 180 20.12 -20.69 10.89
C ARG A 180 21.39 -19.85 11.11
N ALA A 181 22.46 -20.44 11.65
CA ALA A 181 23.72 -19.73 11.87
C ALA A 181 24.31 -19.17 10.57
N GLU A 182 24.30 -19.97 9.50
CA GLU A 182 24.73 -19.53 8.16
C GLU A 182 23.91 -18.32 7.64
N LEU A 183 22.60 -18.36 7.84
CA LEU A 183 21.71 -17.27 7.41
C LEU A 183 21.85 -16.01 8.27
N GLU A 184 22.02 -16.18 9.60
CA GLU A 184 22.30 -15.07 10.52
C GLU A 184 23.67 -14.41 10.22
N GLU A 185 24.66 -15.17 9.75
CA GLU A 185 25.94 -14.63 9.30
C GLU A 185 25.82 -13.82 8.00
N GLN A 186 25.00 -14.29 7.05
CA GLN A 186 24.81 -13.65 5.76
C GLN A 186 23.93 -12.39 5.83
N HIS A 187 22.87 -12.42 6.61
CA HIS A 187 21.79 -11.41 6.61
C HIS A 187 21.69 -10.62 7.92
N GLY A 188 22.48 -10.99 8.91
CA GLY A 188 22.37 -10.42 10.25
C GLY A 188 21.33 -11.16 11.11
N ARG A 189 21.28 -10.79 12.37
CA ARG A 189 20.36 -11.35 13.35
C ARG A 189 19.34 -10.33 13.78
N ALA A 190 18.06 -10.69 13.77
CA ALA A 190 16.98 -9.83 14.19
C ALA A 190 17.22 -9.20 15.58
N ASP A 191 16.80 -7.96 15.76
CA ASP A 191 16.89 -7.26 17.04
C ASP A 191 16.04 -7.97 18.11
N ARG A 192 16.59 -8.06 19.32
CA ARG A 192 15.84 -8.60 20.47
C ARG A 192 14.61 -7.76 20.85
N ARG A 193 14.67 -6.47 20.56
CA ARG A 193 13.63 -5.49 20.87
C ARG A 193 12.77 -5.15 19.66
N ALA A 194 12.82 -5.93 18.56
CA ALA A 194 12.06 -5.63 17.36
C ALA A 194 10.57 -5.46 17.64
N VAL A 195 9.96 -6.40 18.35
CA VAL A 195 8.53 -6.34 18.74
C VAL A 195 8.26 -5.10 19.59
N TYR A 196 9.07 -4.82 20.60
CA TYR A 196 8.90 -3.62 21.43
C TYR A 196 8.94 -2.33 20.60
N LYS A 197 9.89 -2.24 19.67
CA LYS A 197 10.01 -1.09 18.76
C LYS A 197 8.82 -0.99 17.82
N GLY A 198 8.34 -2.14 17.31
CA GLY A 198 7.15 -2.20 16.47
C GLY A 198 5.89 -1.75 17.21
N VAL A 199 5.68 -2.20 18.45
CA VAL A 199 4.55 -1.74 19.30
C VAL A 199 4.66 -0.25 19.62
N ASP A 200 5.86 0.24 19.96
CA ASP A 200 6.09 1.66 20.23
C ASP A 200 5.76 2.53 19.00
N GLU A 201 6.18 2.11 17.81
CA GLU A 201 5.85 2.77 16.55
C GLU A 201 4.36 2.71 16.24
N LEU A 202 3.73 1.53 16.41
CA LEU A 202 2.30 1.32 16.24
C LEU A 202 1.50 2.31 17.09
N LEU A 203 1.81 2.35 18.39
CA LEU A 203 1.08 3.22 19.32
C LEU A 203 1.35 4.70 19.07
N ARG A 204 2.58 5.11 18.79
CA ARG A 204 2.90 6.50 18.45
C ARG A 204 2.09 6.99 17.25
N THR A 205 1.99 6.17 16.20
CA THR A 205 1.28 6.53 14.98
C THR A 205 -0.24 6.48 15.18
N ALA A 206 -0.76 5.42 15.81
CA ALA A 206 -2.19 5.24 16.02
C ALA A 206 -2.78 6.25 17.02
N LEU A 207 -1.96 6.76 17.95
CA LEU A 207 -2.37 7.71 18.99
C LEU A 207 -2.02 9.18 18.65
N GLU A 208 -1.55 9.44 17.45
CA GLU A 208 -1.17 10.80 17.04
C GLU A 208 -2.36 11.76 17.18
N GLY A 209 -2.16 12.83 17.95
CA GLY A 209 -3.20 13.85 18.23
C GLY A 209 -4.27 13.44 19.26
N ALA A 210 -4.16 12.26 19.86
CA ALA A 210 -5.10 11.80 20.89
C ALA A 210 -4.66 12.22 22.30
N ALA A 211 -5.58 12.77 23.11
CA ALA A 211 -5.27 13.22 24.47
C ALA A 211 -5.48 12.11 25.51
N ASN A 212 -6.58 11.37 25.42
CA ASN A 212 -6.93 10.26 26.32
C ASN A 212 -7.52 9.12 25.51
N VAL A 213 -6.86 7.97 25.49
CA VAL A 213 -7.29 6.78 24.75
C VAL A 213 -7.32 5.58 25.68
N LYS A 214 -8.39 4.82 25.59
CA LYS A 214 -8.47 3.53 26.24
C LYS A 214 -7.79 2.50 25.37
N LEU A 215 -6.78 1.81 25.92
CA LEU A 215 -6.07 0.74 25.24
C LEU A 215 -6.60 -0.62 25.69
N ARG A 216 -6.78 -1.53 24.73
CA ARG A 216 -7.06 -2.95 24.95
C ARG A 216 -5.97 -3.77 24.25
N SER A 217 -5.40 -4.70 25.00
CA SER A 217 -4.49 -5.74 24.49
C SER A 217 -4.77 -7.02 25.24
N ASP A 218 -4.53 -8.15 24.63
CA ASP A 218 -4.53 -9.46 25.31
C ASP A 218 -3.30 -9.64 26.20
#